data_3fb0cf8e2a11b8f63c99c1f05ab5aac0
#
_entry.id   3fb0cf8e2a11b8f63c99c1f05ab5aac0
#
_cell.length_a   1.000
_cell.length_b   1.000
_cell.length_c   1.000
_cell.angle_alpha   90.00
_cell.angle_beta   90.00
_cell.angle_gamma   90.00
#
_symmetry.space_group_name_H-M   'P 1'
#
loop_
_entity.id
_entity.type
_entity.pdbx_description
1 polymer ?
#
loop_
_entity_poly.entity_id
_entity_poly.type
_entity_poly.pdbx_seq_one_letter_code
_entity_poly.pdbx_strand_id
1 'polypeptide(L)'
;MEIDLHGYDPRQIVETDMLAKIVQQAWEMGEPYLRLIHGHGRMRGISPGFVNTNTGFFGLQIRRALRHDEGLRKWIKHTTLDCHDWGCTTVKLKPNSAPVRSAFDPDVLPDRMYK
;
A
#
# COMPACT_ATOMS: atom_id res chain seq x y z
N MET A 1 -6.09 6.05 -8.03
CA MET A 1 -4.69 5.82 -8.41
C MET A 1 -4.28 4.41 -8.00
N GLU A 2 -3.62 3.69 -8.89
CA GLU A 2 -3.13 2.35 -8.61
C GLU A 2 -1.60 2.33 -8.63
N ILE A 3 -1.02 1.65 -7.67
CA ILE A 3 0.43 1.41 -7.60
C ILE A 3 0.64 -0.10 -7.47
N ASP A 4 1.39 -0.68 -8.40
CA ASP A 4 1.73 -2.10 -8.36
C ASP A 4 3.00 -2.29 -7.53
N LEU A 5 2.86 -2.89 -6.36
CA LEU A 5 3.97 -3.19 -5.45
C LEU A 5 4.40 -4.65 -5.53
N HIS A 6 3.79 -5.43 -6.41
CA HIS A 6 4.17 -6.82 -6.60
C HIS A 6 5.66 -6.92 -6.99
N GLY A 7 6.39 -7.81 -6.36
CA GLY A 7 7.80 -8.01 -6.64
C GLY A 7 8.77 -7.16 -5.80
N TYR A 8 8.27 -6.20 -5.05
CA TYR A 8 9.11 -5.45 -4.11
C TYR A 8 9.27 -6.21 -2.79
N ASP A 9 10.36 -5.93 -2.08
CA ASP A 9 10.56 -6.48 -0.74
C ASP A 9 9.56 -5.83 0.22
N PRO A 10 8.68 -6.63 0.86
CA PRO A 10 7.71 -6.07 1.80
C PRO A 10 8.34 -5.25 2.92
N ARG A 11 9.51 -5.65 3.40
CA ARG A 11 10.18 -4.93 4.47
C ARG A 11 10.65 -3.55 4.03
N GLN A 12 11.13 -3.42 2.79
CA GLN A 12 11.54 -2.12 2.28
C GLN A 12 10.35 -1.17 2.11
N ILE A 13 9.18 -1.69 1.78
CA ILE A 13 8.00 -0.86 1.57
C ILE A 13 7.36 -0.46 2.90
N VAL A 14 7.22 -1.41 3.83
CA VAL A 14 6.41 -1.21 5.04
C VAL A 14 7.25 -0.78 6.26
N GLU A 15 8.45 -1.33 6.41
CA GLU A 15 9.30 -1.04 7.58
C GLU A 15 10.11 0.25 7.43
N THR A 16 10.14 0.82 6.23
CA THR A 16 10.77 2.11 5.98
C THR A 16 9.69 3.16 5.78
N ASP A 17 10.07 4.39 5.45
CA ASP A 17 9.13 5.47 5.15
C ASP A 17 8.59 5.44 3.71
N MET A 18 8.87 4.39 2.95
CA MET A 18 8.45 4.33 1.54
C MET A 18 6.94 4.30 1.36
N LEU A 19 6.23 3.53 2.19
CA LEU A 19 4.76 3.53 2.11
C LEU A 19 4.21 4.92 2.38
N ALA A 20 4.75 5.62 3.37
CA ALA A 20 4.34 6.99 3.66
C ALA A 20 4.59 7.93 2.48
N LYS A 21 5.73 7.78 1.79
CA LYS A 21 6.04 8.58 0.61
C LYS A 21 5.08 8.30 -0.54
N ILE A 22 4.70 7.04 -0.74
CA ILE A 22 3.73 6.66 -1.77
C ILE A 22 2.37 7.31 -1.46
N VAL A 23 1.91 7.19 -0.22
CA VAL A 23 0.63 7.76 0.22
C VAL A 23 0.65 9.28 0.08
N GLN A 24 1.74 9.92 0.52
CA GLN A 24 1.89 11.37 0.43
C GLN A 24 1.83 11.84 -1.02
N GLN A 25 2.52 11.17 -1.93
CA GLN A 25 2.49 11.56 -3.35
C GLN A 25 1.08 11.44 -3.94
N ALA A 26 0.35 10.38 -3.61
CA ALA A 26 -1.01 10.22 -4.08
C ALA A 26 -1.90 11.37 -3.60
N TRP A 27 -1.74 11.77 -2.34
CA TRP A 27 -2.46 12.92 -1.79
C TRP A 27 -2.04 14.23 -2.46
N GLU A 28 -0.73 14.42 -2.70
CA GLU A 28 -0.22 15.62 -3.38
C GLU A 28 -0.72 15.73 -4.81
N MET A 29 -1.05 14.61 -5.45
CA MET A 29 -1.63 14.58 -6.78
C MET A 29 -3.13 14.88 -6.78
N GLY A 30 -3.76 14.97 -5.62
CA GLY A 30 -5.20 15.20 -5.50
C GLY A 30 -6.02 13.96 -5.83
N GLU A 31 -5.44 12.79 -5.77
CA GLU A 31 -6.15 11.55 -6.08
C GLU A 31 -7.24 11.25 -5.06
N PRO A 32 -8.40 10.74 -5.49
CA PRO A 32 -9.49 10.43 -4.55
C PRO A 32 -9.26 9.16 -3.75
N TYR A 33 -8.49 8.22 -4.30
CA TYR A 33 -8.18 6.96 -3.63
C TYR A 33 -6.81 6.45 -4.04
N LEU A 34 -6.27 5.55 -3.23
CA LEU A 34 -5.03 4.82 -3.52
C LEU A 34 -5.32 3.32 -3.46
N ARG A 35 -5.03 2.62 -4.54
CA ARG A 35 -5.14 1.18 -4.62
C ARG A 35 -3.74 0.59 -4.75
N LEU A 36 -3.36 -0.23 -3.81
CA LEU A 36 -2.05 -0.87 -3.77
C LEU A 36 -2.20 -2.34 -4.17
N ILE A 37 -1.53 -2.72 -5.24
CA ILE A 37 -1.52 -4.09 -5.73
C ILE A 37 -0.30 -4.79 -5.14
N HIS A 38 -0.52 -5.65 -4.15
CA HIS A 38 0.56 -6.36 -3.47
C HIS A 38 0.64 -7.84 -3.86
N GLY A 39 -0.35 -8.31 -4.62
CA GLY A 39 -0.46 -9.71 -5.00
C GLY A 39 -1.02 -10.56 -3.89
N HIS A 40 -1.34 -11.81 -4.21
CA HIS A 40 -1.87 -12.76 -3.24
C HIS A 40 -0.79 -13.33 -2.31
N GLY A 41 0.47 -13.27 -2.73
CA GLY A 41 1.65 -13.59 -1.93
C GLY A 41 1.57 -14.92 -1.21
N ARG A 42 2.13 -15.98 -1.79
CA ARG A 42 2.26 -17.25 -1.07
C ARG A 42 3.58 -17.24 -0.32
N MET A 43 3.50 -17.41 1.00
CA MET A 43 4.69 -17.59 1.81
C MET A 43 5.12 -19.05 1.70
N ARG A 44 6.22 -19.29 0.99
CA ARG A 44 6.78 -20.64 0.88
C ARG A 44 7.21 -21.14 2.25
N GLY A 45 6.93 -22.39 2.53
CA GLY A 45 7.32 -23.05 3.77
C GLY A 45 6.37 -22.84 4.94
N ILE A 46 5.29 -22.08 4.75
CA ILE A 46 4.26 -21.93 5.77
C ILE A 46 3.10 -22.86 5.45
N SER A 47 2.67 -23.63 6.46
CA SER A 47 1.53 -24.52 6.33
C SER A 47 0.27 -23.72 5.96
N PRO A 48 -0.56 -24.22 5.03
CA PRO A 48 -1.81 -23.54 4.66
C PRO A 48 -2.74 -23.25 5.83
N GLY A 49 -2.69 -24.04 6.87
CA GLY A 49 -3.50 -23.81 8.07
C GLY A 49 -2.97 -22.69 8.97
N PHE A 50 -1.78 -22.23 8.73
CA PHE A 50 -1.17 -21.19 9.56
C PHE A 50 -1.70 -19.80 9.22
N VAL A 51 -1.94 -19.53 7.95
CA VAL A 51 -2.47 -18.24 7.49
C VAL A 51 -3.93 -18.43 7.12
N ASN A 52 -4.82 -17.96 7.99
CA ASN A 52 -6.26 -18.08 7.77
C ASN A 52 -6.78 -16.95 6.90
N THR A 53 -6.10 -16.69 5.79
CA THR A 53 -6.47 -15.67 4.84
C THR A 53 -5.81 -15.96 3.49
N ASN A 54 -6.48 -15.55 2.42
CA ASN A 54 -5.96 -15.68 1.07
C ASN A 54 -5.08 -14.49 0.66
N THR A 55 -4.96 -13.50 1.53
CA THR A 55 -4.04 -12.39 1.34
C THR A 55 -2.67 -12.79 1.88
N GLY A 56 -1.63 -12.62 1.08
CA GLY A 56 -0.29 -12.95 1.49
C GLY A 56 0.28 -11.98 2.52
N PHE A 57 1.48 -12.30 2.98
CA PHE A 57 2.17 -11.56 4.03
C PHE A 57 2.29 -10.06 3.72
N PHE A 58 2.66 -9.73 2.48
CA PHE A 58 2.83 -8.33 2.07
C PHE A 58 1.52 -7.55 2.21
N GLY A 59 0.42 -8.12 1.72
CA GLY A 59 -0.88 -7.48 1.83
C GLY A 59 -1.29 -7.25 3.27
N LEU A 60 -1.05 -8.24 4.14
CA LEU A 60 -1.36 -8.10 5.57
C LEU A 60 -0.54 -6.98 6.21
N GLN A 61 0.73 -6.86 5.86
CA GLN A 61 1.59 -5.78 6.37
C GLN A 61 1.11 -4.41 5.92
N ILE A 62 0.75 -4.28 4.65
CA ILE A 62 0.21 -3.01 4.12
C ILE A 62 -1.09 -2.65 4.83
N ARG A 63 -2.01 -3.59 4.97
CA ARG A 63 -3.29 -3.36 5.63
C ARG A 63 -3.12 -2.95 7.08
N ARG A 64 -2.18 -3.59 7.77
CA ARG A 64 -1.86 -3.24 9.15
C ARG A 64 -1.33 -1.81 9.25
N ALA A 65 -0.41 -1.43 8.37
CA ALA A 65 0.15 -0.08 8.37
C ALA A 65 -0.93 0.96 8.08
N LEU A 66 -1.76 0.76 7.05
CA LEU A 66 -2.83 1.69 6.70
C LEU A 66 -3.87 1.83 7.81
N ARG A 67 -4.09 0.78 8.58
CA ARG A 67 -5.08 0.76 9.65
C ARG A 67 -4.58 1.40 10.94
N HIS A 68 -3.31 1.23 11.26
CA HIS A 68 -2.76 1.56 12.57
C HIS A 68 -1.67 2.63 12.59
N ASP A 69 -1.03 2.93 11.48
CA ASP A 69 0.01 3.95 11.44
C ASP A 69 -0.63 5.34 11.47
N GLU A 70 -0.51 6.01 12.61
CA GLU A 70 -1.08 7.34 12.79
C GLU A 70 -0.45 8.37 11.87
N GLY A 71 0.80 8.20 11.48
CA GLY A 71 1.47 9.10 10.56
C GLY A 71 0.84 9.15 9.18
N LEU A 72 0.16 8.07 8.76
CA LEU A 72 -0.52 8.02 7.47
C LEU A 72 -1.87 8.74 7.49
N ARG A 73 -2.47 8.93 8.67
CA ARG A 73 -3.81 9.53 8.80
C ARG A 73 -3.87 10.99 8.38
N LYS A 74 -2.73 11.63 8.17
CA LYS A 74 -2.68 12.97 7.58
C LYS A 74 -3.28 12.99 6.18
N TRP A 75 -3.14 11.90 5.44
CA TRP A 75 -3.47 11.83 4.03
C TRP A 75 -4.58 10.87 3.69
N ILE A 76 -4.88 9.89 4.56
CA ILE A 76 -5.85 8.85 4.27
C ILE A 76 -7.03 8.89 5.24
N LYS A 77 -8.17 8.42 4.73
CA LYS A 77 -9.35 8.12 5.55
C LYS A 77 -9.26 6.64 5.92
N HIS A 78 -8.55 6.33 7.00
CA HIS A 78 -8.21 4.94 7.35
C HIS A 78 -9.43 4.05 7.57
N THR A 79 -10.59 4.63 7.94
CA THR A 79 -11.84 3.88 8.11
C THR A 79 -12.45 3.41 6.80
N THR A 80 -11.95 3.88 5.66
CA THR A 80 -12.45 3.49 4.33
C THR A 80 -11.66 2.34 3.73
N LEU A 81 -10.78 1.71 4.50
CA LEU A 81 -9.92 0.64 4.02
C LEU A 81 -10.76 -0.50 3.43
N ASP A 82 -10.50 -0.85 2.18
CA ASP A 82 -11.19 -1.92 1.47
C ASP A 82 -10.23 -3.08 1.24
N CYS A 83 -10.53 -4.20 1.86
CA CYS A 83 -9.72 -5.42 1.82
C CYS A 83 -10.46 -6.59 1.17
N HIS A 84 -11.51 -6.32 0.39
CA HIS A 84 -12.29 -7.38 -0.23
C HIS A 84 -11.53 -8.13 -1.31
N ASP A 85 -10.64 -7.44 -2.02
CA ASP A 85 -9.78 -8.08 -3.01
C ASP A 85 -8.54 -8.63 -2.29
N TRP A 86 -8.24 -9.90 -2.50
CA TRP A 86 -7.11 -10.55 -1.83
C TRP A 86 -5.75 -10.07 -2.31
N GLY A 87 -5.66 -9.63 -3.56
CA GLY A 87 -4.42 -9.15 -4.17
C GLY A 87 -4.20 -7.66 -4.10
N CYS A 88 -5.18 -6.91 -3.60
CA CYS A 88 -5.15 -5.45 -3.57
C CYS A 88 -5.71 -4.91 -2.27
N THR A 89 -5.29 -3.68 -1.93
CA THR A 89 -5.86 -2.95 -0.79
C THR A 89 -6.10 -1.52 -1.25
N THR A 90 -7.30 -1.01 -1.00
CA THR A 90 -7.71 0.32 -1.43
C THR A 90 -8.11 1.16 -0.21
N VAL A 91 -7.73 2.43 -0.24
CA VAL A 91 -8.10 3.38 0.81
C VAL A 91 -8.42 4.73 0.16
N LYS A 92 -9.40 5.44 0.68
CA LYS A 92 -9.70 6.80 0.20
C LYS A 92 -8.72 7.78 0.80
N LEU A 93 -8.31 8.75 -0.02
CA LEU A 93 -7.44 9.83 0.41
C LEU A 93 -8.27 11.00 0.91
N LYS A 94 -7.72 11.77 1.83
CA LYS A 94 -8.36 13.00 2.26
C LYS A 94 -8.39 14.00 1.12
N PRO A 95 -9.40 14.88 1.07
CA PRO A 95 -9.47 15.89 0.02
C PRO A 95 -8.24 16.78 0.01
N ASN A 96 -7.76 17.11 -1.19
CA ASN A 96 -6.69 18.09 -1.40
C ASN A 96 -7.15 19.07 -2.46
N SER A 97 -7.54 20.26 -2.05
CA SER A 97 -8.06 21.29 -2.94
C SER A 97 -6.98 22.02 -3.76
N ALA A 98 -5.72 21.80 -3.41
CA ALA A 98 -4.60 22.47 -4.08
C ALA A 98 -3.49 21.44 -4.37
N PRO A 99 -3.71 20.53 -5.33
CA PRO A 99 -2.69 19.54 -5.69
C PRO A 99 -1.40 20.21 -6.14
N VAL A 100 -0.27 19.71 -5.66
CA VAL A 100 1.04 20.27 -5.96
C VAL A 100 1.89 19.35 -6.85
N ARG A 101 1.36 18.22 -7.23
CA ARG A 101 2.07 17.22 -8.02
C ARG A 101 1.19 16.72 -9.14
N SER A 102 1.74 16.63 -10.35
CA SER A 102 1.01 16.19 -11.54
C SER A 102 1.25 14.73 -11.91
N ALA A 103 2.32 14.10 -11.39
CA ALA A 103 2.67 12.73 -11.72
C ALA A 103 3.37 12.05 -10.54
N PHE A 104 3.24 10.73 -10.48
CA PHE A 104 3.93 9.93 -9.46
C PHE A 104 5.41 9.83 -9.81
N ASP A 105 6.26 10.06 -8.82
CA ASP A 105 7.71 9.91 -8.96
C ASP A 105 8.11 8.48 -8.53
N PRO A 106 8.47 7.61 -9.48
CA PRO A 106 8.83 6.23 -9.16
C PRO A 106 10.16 6.11 -8.42
N ASP A 107 10.94 7.16 -8.32
CA ASP A 107 12.24 7.11 -7.65
C ASP A 107 12.13 6.90 -6.15
N VAL A 108 10.93 7.05 -5.57
CA VAL A 108 10.71 6.71 -4.16
C VAL A 108 10.67 5.20 -3.93
N LEU A 109 10.50 4.41 -4.99
CA LEU A 109 10.44 2.96 -4.89
C LEU A 109 11.84 2.36 -5.02
N PRO A 110 12.14 1.26 -4.29
CA PRO A 110 13.39 0.55 -4.47
C PRO A 110 13.36 -0.29 -5.76
N ASP A 111 14.46 -0.96 -6.06
CA ASP A 111 14.47 -1.93 -7.15
C ASP A 111 13.63 -3.14 -6.78
N ARG A 112 12.92 -3.68 -7.76
CA ARG A 112 12.16 -4.91 -7.55
C ARG A 112 13.10 -6.10 -7.35
N MET A 113 12.76 -6.95 -6.41
CA MET A 113 13.52 -8.18 -6.18
C MET A 113 13.30 -9.18 -7.32
N TYR A 114 12.09 -9.17 -7.90
CA TYR A 114 11.72 -10.04 -9.02
C TYR A 114 10.54 -9.41 -9.76
N LYS A 115 10.35 -9.88 -10.97
CA LYS A 115 9.26 -9.38 -11.83
C LYS A 115 7.96 -10.12 -11.58
#